data_df6c2b017028903a6653ed23d44fe8f3
#
_entry.id   df6c2b017028903a6653ed23d44fe8f3
#
_cell.length_a   1.000
_cell.length_b   1.000
_cell.length_c   1.000
_cell.angle_alpha   90.00
_cell.angle_beta   90.00
_cell.angle_gamma   90.00
#
_symmetry.space_group_name_H-M   'P 1'
#
loop_
_entity.id
_entity.type
_entity.pdbx_description
1 polymer ?
#
loop_
_entity_poly.entity_id
_entity_poly.type
_entity_poly.pdbx_seq_one_letter_code
_entity_poly.pdbx_strand_id
1 'polypeptide(L)'
;HYPLRRQRQMCIRDRNCEYTLDKSKVIFNFTADDRIDFRKLVKVLAQNLRTRIELRQIGVRDEAKLLGGIGPCGRSLCCSTFLGDFQPVSIKMAKDQNLSLNPTKISGACGRLMCCLKYENDYYEEARAQLPDVGDEIHTPEGTGKVVGLNILDISMQVKIDGLEQPLEYKMEELSTFN
;
A
#
# COMPACT_ATOMS: atom_id res chain seq x y z
N HIS A 1 32.99 11.82 24.24
CA HIS A 1 31.96 12.07 23.19
C HIS A 1 32.30 11.52 21.78
N TYR A 2 33.56 11.13 21.55
CA TYR A 2 34.00 10.62 20.25
C TYR A 2 33.47 9.20 19.89
N PRO A 3 33.35 8.24 20.82
CA PRO A 3 32.82 6.91 20.49
C PRO A 3 31.33 6.90 20.12
N LEU A 4 30.54 7.77 20.75
CA LEU A 4 29.09 7.86 20.48
C LEU A 4 28.73 8.47 19.09
N ARG A 5 29.64 9.32 18.55
CA ARG A 5 29.45 9.88 17.20
C ARG A 5 29.72 8.84 16.10
N ARG A 6 30.69 7.93 16.31
CA ARG A 6 30.94 6.79 15.40
C ARG A 6 29.83 5.76 15.42
N GLN A 7 29.21 5.51 16.57
CA GLN A 7 28.03 4.62 16.66
C GLN A 7 26.79 5.19 15.98
N ARG A 8 26.64 6.54 15.93
CA ARG A 8 25.52 7.19 15.21
C ARG A 8 25.65 7.15 13.68
N GLN A 9 26.84 6.91 13.12
CA GLN A 9 27.06 6.80 11.68
C GLN A 9 26.83 5.38 11.12
N MET A 10 26.69 4.38 11.97
CA MET A 10 26.31 3.03 11.56
C MET A 10 24.87 2.77 12.01
N CYS A 11 23.89 3.33 11.29
CA CYS A 11 22.48 3.01 11.49
C CYS A 11 22.15 1.63 10.91
N ILE A 12 22.82 0.60 11.43
CA ILE A 12 22.38 -0.78 11.25
C ILE A 12 21.31 -1.02 12.30
N ARG A 13 20.15 -1.46 11.84
CA ARG A 13 19.11 -1.99 12.71
C ARG A 13 18.98 -3.46 12.41
N ASP A 14 19.46 -4.29 13.35
CA ASP A 14 19.16 -5.72 13.37
C ASP A 14 17.66 -5.91 13.60
N ARG A 15 17.03 -6.73 12.77
CA ARG A 15 15.57 -6.93 12.80
C ARG A 15 15.19 -8.33 13.23
N ASN A 16 15.92 -9.30 12.77
CA ASN A 16 15.69 -10.70 13.10
C ASN A 16 16.96 -11.52 12.89
N CYS A 17 17.07 -12.59 13.67
CA CYS A 17 18.16 -13.56 13.57
C CYS A 17 17.56 -14.95 13.64
N GLU A 18 17.82 -15.76 12.63
CA GLU A 18 17.28 -17.11 12.51
C GLU A 18 18.34 -18.13 12.17
N TYR A 19 18.30 -19.28 12.85
CA TYR A 19 19.04 -20.46 12.42
C TYR A 19 18.26 -21.20 11.33
N THR A 20 18.97 -21.73 10.33
CA THR A 20 18.37 -22.72 9.44
C THR A 20 18.01 -23.99 10.20
N LEU A 21 17.04 -24.77 9.70
CA LEU A 21 16.57 -25.99 10.37
C LEU A 21 17.71 -26.99 10.65
N ASP A 22 18.67 -27.08 9.75
CA ASP A 22 19.87 -27.91 9.87
C ASP A 22 20.98 -27.32 10.77
N LYS A 23 20.72 -26.09 11.30
CA LYS A 23 21.66 -25.30 12.11
C LYS A 23 23.03 -25.04 11.45
N SER A 24 23.14 -25.24 10.14
CA SER A 24 24.41 -25.05 9.41
C SER A 24 24.76 -23.58 9.23
N LYS A 25 23.76 -22.68 9.26
CA LYS A 25 23.98 -21.25 9.13
C LYS A 25 23.00 -20.42 9.97
N VAL A 26 23.42 -19.18 10.26
CA VAL A 26 22.61 -18.15 10.90
C VAL A 26 22.40 -17.01 9.92
N ILE A 27 21.14 -16.60 9.75
CA ILE A 27 20.73 -15.50 8.89
C ILE A 27 20.40 -14.32 9.78
N PHE A 28 21.09 -13.19 9.59
CA PHE A 28 20.78 -11.92 10.23
C PHE A 28 20.10 -11.01 9.22
N ASN A 29 18.84 -10.67 9.46
CA ASN A 29 18.11 -9.69 8.69
C ASN A 29 18.36 -8.30 9.27
N PHE A 30 18.79 -7.36 8.43
CA PHE A 30 19.07 -5.99 8.86
C PHE A 30 18.53 -4.97 7.87
N THR A 31 18.33 -3.74 8.34
CA THR A 31 18.06 -2.58 7.51
C THR A 31 19.21 -1.58 7.63
N ALA A 32 19.59 -0.95 6.53
CA ALA A 32 20.60 0.09 6.50
C ALA A 32 20.28 1.06 5.35
N ASP A 33 20.55 2.34 5.59
CA ASP A 33 20.35 3.40 4.59
C ASP A 33 21.46 3.40 3.55
N ASP A 34 22.70 3.05 3.98
CA ASP A 34 23.90 3.04 3.15
C ASP A 34 24.55 1.65 3.09
N ARG A 35 25.50 1.53 2.15
CA ARG A 35 26.33 0.32 2.02
C ARG A 35 27.33 0.22 3.17
N ILE A 36 27.25 -0.86 3.94
CA ILE A 36 28.06 -1.07 5.15
C ILE A 36 29.09 -2.19 4.93
N ASP A 37 30.30 -2.02 5.47
CA ASP A 37 31.33 -3.07 5.47
C ASP A 37 31.20 -3.95 6.73
N PHE A 38 30.73 -5.16 6.52
CA PHE A 38 30.52 -6.16 7.58
C PHE A 38 31.69 -7.13 7.81
N ARG A 39 32.82 -7.00 7.11
CA ARG A 39 33.91 -7.99 7.14
C ARG A 39 34.40 -8.31 8.56
N LYS A 40 34.57 -7.28 9.40
CA LYS A 40 34.98 -7.45 10.78
C LYS A 40 33.89 -8.10 11.63
N LEU A 41 32.65 -7.65 11.48
CA LEU A 41 31.49 -8.20 12.21
C LEU A 41 31.27 -9.67 11.90
N VAL A 42 31.30 -10.06 10.63
CA VAL A 42 31.11 -11.45 10.19
C VAL A 42 32.19 -12.37 10.80
N LYS A 43 33.47 -11.93 10.83
CA LYS A 43 34.55 -12.72 11.46
C LYS A 43 34.30 -12.95 12.95
N VAL A 44 33.93 -11.93 13.70
CA VAL A 44 33.63 -12.03 15.14
C VAL A 44 32.40 -12.91 15.38
N LEU A 45 31.35 -12.76 14.60
CA LEU A 45 30.16 -13.61 14.72
C LEU A 45 30.44 -15.07 14.40
N ALA A 46 31.20 -15.34 13.34
CA ALA A 46 31.57 -16.71 12.96
C ALA A 46 32.45 -17.39 14.03
N GLN A 47 33.35 -16.64 14.67
CA GLN A 47 34.17 -17.17 15.77
C GLN A 47 33.34 -17.52 17.00
N ASN A 48 32.36 -16.67 17.36
CA ASN A 48 31.53 -16.89 18.54
C ASN A 48 30.45 -17.95 18.32
N LEU A 49 29.79 -17.94 17.17
CA LEU A 49 28.66 -18.83 16.88
C LEU A 49 29.09 -20.16 16.24
N ARG A 50 30.34 -20.26 15.77
CA ARG A 50 30.92 -21.45 15.09
C ARG A 50 30.03 -21.98 13.94
N THR A 51 29.33 -21.09 13.28
CA THR A 51 28.41 -21.38 12.19
C THR A 51 28.63 -20.41 11.04
N ARG A 52 28.15 -20.74 9.85
CA ARG A 52 28.20 -19.84 8.70
C ARG A 52 27.25 -18.67 8.93
N ILE A 53 27.75 -17.45 8.76
CA ILE A 53 26.97 -16.21 8.93
C ILE A 53 26.52 -15.71 7.57
N GLU A 54 25.23 -15.50 7.42
CA GLU A 54 24.59 -14.85 6.26
C GLU A 54 23.96 -13.54 6.73
N LEU A 55 24.35 -12.43 6.09
CA LEU A 55 23.77 -11.11 6.34
C LEU A 55 22.85 -10.76 5.19
N ARG A 56 21.59 -10.52 5.49
CA ARG A 56 20.56 -10.16 4.49
C ARG A 56 20.01 -8.76 4.76
N GLN A 57 20.25 -7.85 3.83
CA GLN A 57 19.59 -6.56 3.88
C GLN A 57 18.15 -6.73 3.39
N ILE A 58 17.20 -6.33 4.23
CA ILE A 58 15.77 -6.38 3.92
C ILE A 58 15.23 -4.98 3.57
N GLY A 59 14.18 -4.96 2.76
CA GLY A 59 13.50 -3.73 2.39
C GLY A 59 12.56 -3.23 3.48
N VAL A 60 12.16 -1.95 3.41
CA VAL A 60 11.25 -1.32 4.39
C VAL A 60 9.89 -2.02 4.53
N ARG A 61 9.41 -2.67 3.47
CA ARG A 61 8.16 -3.44 3.54
C ARG A 61 8.35 -4.78 4.24
N ASP A 62 9.47 -5.45 3.99
CA ASP A 62 9.81 -6.71 4.68
C ASP A 62 10.06 -6.45 6.16
N GLU A 63 10.68 -5.33 6.49
CA GLU A 63 10.79 -4.85 7.86
C GLU A 63 9.40 -4.67 8.50
N ALA A 64 8.50 -3.94 7.85
CA ALA A 64 7.14 -3.74 8.32
C ALA A 64 6.37 -5.07 8.46
N LYS A 65 6.60 -6.02 7.55
CA LYS A 65 6.02 -7.37 7.61
C LYS A 65 6.49 -8.14 8.85
N LEU A 66 7.78 -8.06 9.19
CA LEU A 66 8.35 -8.73 10.36
C LEU A 66 7.87 -8.11 11.68
N LEU A 67 7.80 -6.79 11.73
CA LEU A 67 7.35 -6.06 12.93
C LEU A 67 5.84 -6.18 13.14
N GLY A 68 5.08 -6.35 12.06
CA GLY A 68 3.63 -6.30 12.10
C GLY A 68 3.11 -4.90 12.41
N GLY A 69 1.85 -4.82 12.84
CA GLY A 69 1.21 -3.58 13.24
C GLY A 69 -0.16 -3.36 12.61
N ILE A 70 -0.65 -2.14 12.74
CA ILE A 70 -1.97 -1.71 12.25
C ILE A 70 -1.76 -0.68 11.13
N GLY A 71 -2.46 -0.86 10.03
CA GLY A 71 -2.47 0.08 8.91
C GLY A 71 -3.30 1.34 9.19
N PRO A 72 -3.24 2.35 8.31
CA PRO A 72 -4.08 3.55 8.43
C PRO A 72 -5.58 3.25 8.35
N CYS A 73 -5.97 2.09 7.83
CA CYS A 73 -7.35 1.60 7.78
C CYS A 73 -7.83 0.95 9.11
N GLY A 74 -6.99 0.87 10.14
CA GLY A 74 -7.33 0.24 11.43
C GLY A 74 -7.25 -1.30 11.45
N ARG A 75 -6.87 -1.93 10.33
CA ARG A 75 -6.67 -3.40 10.23
C ARG A 75 -5.20 -3.75 10.34
N SER A 76 -4.90 -5.02 10.67
CA SER A 76 -3.54 -5.55 10.59
C SER A 76 -2.93 -5.35 9.21
N LEU A 77 -1.61 -5.18 9.14
CA LEU A 77 -0.92 -4.92 7.88
C LEU A 77 -1.19 -6.04 6.86
N CYS A 78 -1.60 -5.69 5.64
CA CYS A 78 -1.85 -6.65 4.56
C CYS A 78 -0.63 -7.54 4.29
N CYS A 79 0.58 -6.95 4.33
CA CYS A 79 1.83 -7.67 4.11
C CYS A 79 2.15 -8.71 5.20
N SER A 80 1.67 -8.52 6.43
CA SER A 80 1.88 -9.48 7.53
C SER A 80 0.77 -10.54 7.63
N THR A 81 -0.35 -10.35 6.90
CA THR A 81 -1.51 -11.25 6.98
C THR A 81 -1.67 -12.10 5.73
N PHE A 82 -2.24 -11.54 4.67
CA PHE A 82 -2.66 -12.32 3.49
C PHE A 82 -1.90 -11.99 2.20
N LEU A 83 -1.31 -10.78 2.11
CA LEU A 83 -0.67 -10.33 0.87
C LEU A 83 0.81 -10.76 0.85
N GLY A 84 1.11 -11.86 0.14
CA GLY A 84 2.47 -12.41 -0.01
C GLY A 84 3.25 -11.76 -1.15
N ASP A 85 2.59 -11.54 -2.29
CA ASP A 85 3.18 -11.02 -3.51
C ASP A 85 2.89 -9.53 -3.69
N PHE A 86 3.90 -8.79 -4.14
CA PHE A 86 3.81 -7.34 -4.27
C PHE A 86 4.03 -6.93 -5.72
N GLN A 87 2.99 -6.36 -6.31
CA GLN A 87 3.06 -5.73 -7.60
C GLN A 87 3.36 -4.22 -7.48
N PRO A 88 3.88 -3.59 -8.53
CA PRO A 88 4.07 -2.14 -8.57
C PRO A 88 2.76 -1.39 -8.34
N VAL A 89 2.79 -0.38 -7.48
CA VAL A 89 1.65 0.50 -7.21
C VAL A 89 1.91 1.86 -7.82
N SER A 90 0.92 2.43 -8.49
CA SER A 90 1.01 3.75 -9.10
C SER A 90 0.09 4.77 -8.40
N ILE A 91 0.45 6.05 -8.53
CA ILE A 91 -0.40 7.15 -8.04
C ILE A 91 -1.72 7.22 -8.81
N LYS A 92 -1.75 6.74 -10.07
CA LYS A 92 -2.98 6.65 -10.86
C LYS A 92 -4.04 5.81 -10.14
N MET A 93 -3.66 4.66 -9.58
CA MET A 93 -4.57 3.79 -8.83
C MET A 93 -5.22 4.52 -7.65
N ALA A 94 -4.47 5.40 -6.95
CA ALA A 94 -5.03 6.21 -5.87
C ALA A 94 -6.05 7.24 -6.37
N LYS A 95 -5.84 7.80 -7.57
CA LYS A 95 -6.80 8.71 -8.22
C LYS A 95 -8.07 7.97 -8.65
N ASP A 96 -7.90 6.83 -9.28
CA ASP A 96 -9.00 6.00 -9.78
C ASP A 96 -9.89 5.51 -8.61
N GLN A 97 -9.31 5.36 -7.41
CA GLN A 97 -10.02 5.03 -6.16
C GLN A 97 -10.50 6.26 -5.37
N ASN A 98 -10.51 7.46 -5.98
CA ASN A 98 -10.94 8.73 -5.37
C ASN A 98 -10.22 9.07 -4.04
N LEU A 99 -8.99 8.60 -3.84
CA LEU A 99 -8.23 8.91 -2.63
C LEU A 99 -7.51 10.27 -2.78
N SER A 100 -7.48 11.01 -1.67
CA SER A 100 -6.66 12.21 -1.59
C SER A 100 -5.19 11.88 -1.82
N LEU A 101 -4.53 12.62 -2.71
CA LEU A 101 -3.11 12.44 -3.05
C LEU A 101 -2.15 12.91 -1.93
N ASN A 102 -2.66 13.19 -0.74
CA ASN A 102 -1.81 13.50 0.41
C ASN A 102 -0.95 12.27 0.76
N PRO A 103 0.39 12.40 0.79
CA PRO A 103 1.30 11.30 1.12
C PRO A 103 0.92 10.54 2.41
N THR A 104 0.40 11.23 3.41
CA THR A 104 -0.04 10.60 4.68
C THR A 104 -1.26 9.70 4.51
N LYS A 105 -2.05 9.89 3.46
CA LYS A 105 -3.27 9.10 3.18
C LYS A 105 -3.05 7.95 2.24
N ILE A 106 -2.04 8.05 1.35
CA ILE A 106 -1.74 7.02 0.34
C ILE A 106 -0.50 6.18 0.67
N SER A 107 0.24 6.51 1.76
CA SER A 107 1.39 5.73 2.20
C SER A 107 1.01 4.73 3.29
N GLY A 108 1.55 3.53 3.17
CA GLY A 108 1.45 2.52 4.21
C GLY A 108 2.45 2.73 5.35
N ALA A 109 2.37 1.92 6.40
CA ALA A 109 3.29 1.95 7.53
C ALA A 109 4.78 1.80 7.14
N CYS A 110 5.07 1.16 6.01
CA CYS A 110 6.41 1.04 5.46
C CYS A 110 6.91 2.27 4.69
N GLY A 111 6.14 3.36 4.62
CA GLY A 111 6.47 4.58 3.88
C GLY A 111 6.33 4.49 2.35
N ARG A 112 6.02 3.32 1.78
CA ARG A 112 5.70 3.16 0.36
C ARG A 112 4.20 3.30 0.12
N LEU A 113 3.79 3.48 -1.14
CA LEU A 113 2.37 3.46 -1.50
C LEU A 113 1.69 2.19 -0.96
N MET A 114 0.46 2.34 -0.49
CA MET A 114 -0.32 1.25 0.08
C MET A 114 -0.52 0.12 -0.92
N CYS A 115 -0.20 -1.11 -0.52
CA CYS A 115 -0.33 -2.29 -1.38
C CYS A 115 -1.79 -2.67 -1.67
N CYS A 116 -2.74 -2.28 -0.81
CA CYS A 116 -4.17 -2.47 -1.06
C CYS A 116 -4.67 -1.70 -2.29
N LEU A 117 -4.04 -0.58 -2.66
CA LEU A 117 -4.37 0.14 -3.90
C LEU A 117 -4.30 -0.76 -5.13
N LYS A 118 -3.23 -1.57 -5.26
CA LYS A 118 -3.14 -2.53 -6.38
C LYS A 118 -4.05 -3.74 -6.16
N TYR A 119 -4.18 -4.20 -4.92
CA TYR A 119 -5.02 -5.35 -4.60
C TYR A 119 -6.49 -5.14 -4.97
N GLU A 120 -6.98 -3.92 -4.78
CA GLU A 120 -8.37 -3.55 -5.06
C GLU A 120 -8.56 -2.95 -6.46
N ASN A 121 -7.47 -2.62 -7.17
CA ASN A 121 -7.50 -1.88 -8.44
C ASN A 121 -8.40 -2.53 -9.50
N ASP A 122 -8.32 -3.83 -9.66
CA ASP A 122 -9.04 -4.56 -10.70
C ASP A 122 -10.56 -4.44 -10.48
N TYR A 123 -11.02 -4.49 -9.22
CA TYR A 123 -12.41 -4.23 -8.86
C TYR A 123 -12.85 -2.80 -9.22
N TYR A 124 -12.00 -1.81 -8.89
CA TYR A 124 -12.31 -0.42 -9.22
C TYR A 124 -12.34 -0.17 -10.74
N GLU A 125 -11.48 -0.82 -11.52
CA GLU A 125 -11.51 -0.74 -12.98
C GLU A 125 -12.78 -1.36 -13.56
N GLU A 126 -13.20 -2.53 -13.07
CA GLU A 126 -14.44 -3.19 -13.48
C GLU A 126 -15.68 -2.36 -13.13
N ALA A 127 -15.75 -1.84 -11.91
CA ALA A 127 -16.85 -0.99 -11.46
C ALA A 127 -16.89 0.33 -12.23
N ARG A 128 -15.73 0.94 -12.51
CA ARG A 128 -15.61 2.16 -13.29
C ARG A 128 -16.11 2.00 -14.72
N ALA A 129 -15.84 0.84 -15.34
CA ALA A 129 -16.29 0.54 -16.71
C ALA A 129 -17.81 0.49 -16.85
N GLN A 130 -18.54 0.31 -15.75
CA GLN A 130 -20.01 0.29 -15.72
C GLN A 130 -20.61 1.68 -15.57
N LEU A 131 -19.83 2.69 -15.19
CA LEU A 131 -20.30 4.05 -14.89
C LEU A 131 -19.94 5.00 -16.04
N PRO A 132 -20.80 5.99 -16.33
CA PRO A 132 -20.48 7.05 -17.28
C PRO A 132 -19.35 7.94 -16.75
N ASP A 133 -18.80 8.79 -17.62
CA ASP A 133 -17.80 9.77 -17.21
C ASP A 133 -18.42 11.00 -16.55
N VAL A 134 -17.63 11.64 -15.67
CA VAL A 134 -18.05 12.91 -15.05
C VAL A 134 -18.15 13.97 -16.15
N GLY A 135 -19.32 14.57 -16.29
CA GLY A 135 -19.65 15.56 -17.32
C GLY A 135 -20.55 15.02 -18.44
N ASP A 136 -20.76 13.70 -18.49
CA ASP A 136 -21.69 13.11 -19.46
C ASP A 136 -23.13 13.51 -19.16
N GLU A 137 -23.92 13.63 -20.24
CA GLU A 137 -25.34 13.87 -20.14
C GLU A 137 -26.10 12.54 -20.12
N ILE A 138 -26.95 12.37 -19.11
CA ILE A 138 -27.79 11.17 -18.97
C ILE A 138 -29.26 11.54 -18.80
N HIS A 139 -30.14 10.64 -19.24
CA HIS A 139 -31.56 10.75 -19.04
C HIS A 139 -31.97 10.07 -17.74
N THR A 140 -32.62 10.83 -16.86
CA THR A 140 -33.15 10.35 -15.60
C THR A 140 -34.69 10.47 -15.62
N PRO A 141 -35.44 9.81 -14.73
CA PRO A 141 -36.88 9.95 -14.63
C PRO A 141 -37.37 11.40 -14.43
N GLU A 142 -36.53 12.21 -13.80
CA GLU A 142 -36.83 13.63 -13.51
C GLU A 142 -36.39 14.59 -14.62
N GLY A 143 -35.67 14.11 -15.64
CA GLY A 143 -35.18 14.92 -16.75
C GLY A 143 -33.74 14.62 -17.15
N THR A 144 -33.24 15.38 -18.11
CA THR A 144 -31.85 15.29 -18.54
C THR A 144 -30.95 16.05 -17.58
N GLY A 145 -29.84 15.41 -17.16
CA GLY A 145 -28.89 16.04 -16.27
C GLY A 145 -27.45 15.64 -16.58
N LYS A 146 -26.49 16.32 -15.96
CA LYS A 146 -25.08 16.07 -16.08
C LYS A 146 -24.52 15.32 -14.86
N VAL A 147 -23.69 14.32 -15.11
CA VAL A 147 -22.97 13.61 -14.06
C VAL A 147 -21.93 14.54 -13.43
N VAL A 148 -22.07 14.80 -12.14
CA VAL A 148 -21.17 15.68 -11.36
C VAL A 148 -20.29 14.92 -10.39
N GLY A 149 -20.63 13.68 -10.05
CA GLY A 149 -19.85 12.83 -9.15
C GLY A 149 -20.16 11.36 -9.34
N LEU A 150 -19.22 10.50 -8.94
CA LEU A 150 -19.34 9.05 -9.03
C LEU A 150 -18.98 8.42 -7.70
N ASN A 151 -19.76 7.43 -7.28
CA ASN A 151 -19.43 6.52 -6.19
C ASN A 151 -19.20 5.14 -6.79
N ILE A 152 -17.91 4.79 -6.94
CA ILE A 152 -17.50 3.56 -7.64
C ILE A 152 -17.89 2.33 -6.83
N LEU A 153 -17.85 2.40 -5.50
CA LEU A 153 -18.14 1.26 -4.64
C LEU A 153 -19.61 0.85 -4.65
N ASP A 154 -20.51 1.84 -4.72
CA ASP A 154 -21.96 1.62 -4.75
C ASP A 154 -22.51 1.56 -6.18
N ILE A 155 -21.64 1.73 -7.20
CA ILE A 155 -22.00 1.82 -8.63
C ILE A 155 -23.13 2.84 -8.80
N SER A 156 -22.98 4.01 -8.14
CA SER A 156 -23.93 5.11 -8.18
C SER A 156 -23.30 6.39 -8.70
N MET A 157 -24.11 7.31 -9.18
CA MET A 157 -23.67 8.58 -9.72
C MET A 157 -24.53 9.72 -9.20
N GLN A 158 -23.94 10.88 -9.06
CA GLN A 158 -24.61 12.12 -8.73
C GLN A 158 -24.87 12.90 -10.00
N VAL A 159 -26.13 13.21 -10.26
CA VAL A 159 -26.58 13.89 -11.46
C VAL A 159 -27.17 15.24 -11.09
N LYS A 160 -26.67 16.28 -11.73
CA LYS A 160 -27.24 17.61 -11.62
C LYS A 160 -28.25 17.83 -12.77
N ILE A 161 -29.52 17.91 -12.42
CA ILE A 161 -30.63 18.18 -13.37
C ILE A 161 -30.88 19.68 -13.43
N ASP A 162 -31.12 20.20 -14.62
CA ASP A 162 -31.46 21.61 -14.83
C ASP A 162 -32.79 21.95 -14.13
N GLY A 163 -32.72 22.90 -13.20
CA GLY A 163 -33.87 23.34 -12.39
C GLY A 163 -33.88 22.81 -10.95
N LEU A 164 -32.97 21.92 -10.59
CA LEU A 164 -32.80 21.48 -9.21
C LEU A 164 -31.51 22.06 -8.58
N GLU A 165 -31.64 22.54 -7.34
CA GLU A 165 -30.47 23.13 -6.63
C GLU A 165 -29.46 22.08 -6.17
N GLN A 166 -29.89 20.84 -5.89
CA GLN A 166 -29.04 19.79 -5.39
C GLN A 166 -28.94 18.62 -6.38
N PRO A 167 -27.75 18.02 -6.54
CA PRO A 167 -27.59 16.83 -7.35
C PRO A 167 -28.32 15.64 -6.71
N LEU A 168 -28.98 14.83 -7.53
CA LEU A 168 -29.64 13.60 -7.10
C LEU A 168 -28.72 12.41 -7.33
N GLU A 169 -28.80 11.40 -6.46
CA GLU A 169 -28.02 10.16 -6.57
C GLU A 169 -28.89 9.07 -7.22
N TYR A 170 -28.33 8.44 -8.26
CA TYR A 170 -28.94 7.33 -8.99
C TYR A 170 -28.00 6.14 -9.03
N LYS A 171 -28.54 4.94 -8.83
CA LYS A 171 -27.83 3.68 -9.10
C LYS A 171 -27.96 3.30 -10.57
N MET A 172 -26.91 2.67 -11.11
CA MET A 172 -26.95 2.20 -12.52
C MET A 172 -28.12 1.24 -12.80
N GLU A 173 -28.49 0.41 -11.81
CA GLU A 173 -29.62 -0.51 -11.92
C GLU A 173 -30.95 0.21 -12.17
N GLU A 174 -31.16 1.39 -11.56
CA GLU A 174 -32.37 2.19 -11.68
C GLU A 174 -32.50 2.83 -13.06
N LEU A 175 -31.37 3.21 -13.68
CA LEU A 175 -31.36 3.84 -15.00
C LEU A 175 -31.44 2.82 -16.14
N SER A 176 -30.97 1.60 -15.95
CA SER A 176 -31.07 0.53 -16.95
C SER A 176 -32.50 0.06 -17.21
N THR A 177 -33.43 0.34 -16.30
CA THR A 177 -34.87 0.00 -16.45
C THR A 177 -35.66 1.04 -17.23
N PHE A 178 -35.05 2.20 -17.57
CA PHE A 178 -35.70 3.31 -18.28
C PHE A 178 -35.26 3.48 -19.75
N ASN A 179 -34.40 2.58 -20.27
CA ASN A 179 -34.00 2.56 -21.70
C ASN A 179 -34.77 1.54 -22.51
#